data_7cd1bece8544cb745192d2b67d5b0d18
#
_entry.id   7cd1bece8544cb745192d2b67d5b0d18
#
_cell.length_a   1.000
_cell.length_b   1.000
_cell.length_c   1.000
_cell.angle_alpha   90.00
_cell.angle_beta   90.00
_cell.angle_gamma   90.00
#
_symmetry.space_group_name_H-M   'P 1'
#
loop_
_entity.id
_entity.type
_entity.pdbx_description
1 polymer ?
#
loop_
_entity_poly.entity_id
_entity_poly.type
_entity_poly.pdbx_seq_one_letter_code
_entity_poly.pdbx_strand_id
1 'polypeptide(L)'
;MERAARGVFLRRDTVGGGAAPPYFSGCGPGGGRPAPLLCSRPAPGADAFTGGRFEHLAGGGDRHQVANRFTAEDLIAVQTLSVTVPAPVALDLLEGPLGAQLSELLRNIPTGTDLADADVSVVAEGSPAYQAWTLLKNQHRVGFVIAGKLLARKRPRLLPVYDRVVRCALGRPLPFWTELRTALRENDGALHHRLLDLRQSAGLPQTVSALRVADVTVWMAHPAPGHRCP
;
A
#
# COMPACT_ATOMS: atom_id res chain seq x y z
N MET A 1 15.73 -14.91 0.86
CA MET A 1 14.72 -13.84 0.85
C MET A 1 15.31 -12.50 0.38
N GLU A 2 16.45 -12.12 0.85
CA GLU A 2 17.23 -10.94 0.44
C GLU A 2 17.36 -10.80 -1.09
N ARG A 3 17.57 -11.89 -1.83
CA ARG A 3 17.67 -11.89 -3.31
C ARG A 3 16.35 -11.56 -4.02
N ALA A 4 15.18 -11.90 -3.48
CA ALA A 4 13.90 -11.67 -4.15
C ALA A 4 13.47 -10.20 -4.05
N ALA A 5 13.56 -9.59 -2.87
CA ALA A 5 13.28 -8.16 -2.70
C ALA A 5 14.28 -7.31 -3.51
N ARG A 6 15.57 -7.61 -3.43
CA ARG A 6 16.60 -6.96 -4.27
C ARG A 6 16.34 -7.18 -5.77
N GLY A 7 15.87 -8.36 -6.18
CA GLY A 7 15.61 -8.67 -7.59
C GLY A 7 14.53 -7.82 -8.23
N VAL A 8 13.47 -7.48 -7.52
CA VAL A 8 12.37 -6.65 -8.03
C VAL A 8 12.75 -5.17 -8.06
N PHE A 9 13.46 -4.69 -7.03
CA PHE A 9 13.81 -3.27 -6.91
C PHE A 9 15.18 -2.90 -7.52
N LEU A 10 16.13 -3.85 -7.65
CA LEU A 10 17.52 -3.59 -8.03
C LEU A 10 17.91 -4.11 -9.43
N ARG A 11 17.08 -4.87 -10.13
CA ARG A 11 17.45 -5.44 -11.46
C ARG A 11 17.62 -4.45 -12.61
N ARG A 12 17.60 -3.14 -12.38
CA ARG A 12 17.76 -2.13 -13.43
C ARG A 12 18.95 -1.19 -13.26
N ASP A 13 19.99 -1.60 -12.55
CA ASP A 13 21.21 -0.78 -12.40
C ASP A 13 22.15 -0.81 -13.62
N THR A 14 21.76 -1.43 -14.76
CA THR A 14 22.60 -1.50 -15.97
C THR A 14 22.19 -0.59 -17.11
N VAL A 15 21.26 0.34 -16.90
CA VAL A 15 20.96 1.39 -17.89
C VAL A 15 21.23 2.75 -17.26
N GLY A 16 22.31 3.36 -17.72
CA GLY A 16 22.81 4.63 -17.24
C GLY A 16 21.81 5.78 -17.35
N GLY A 17 21.90 6.73 -16.39
CA GLY A 17 21.26 8.03 -16.43
C GLY A 17 19.83 8.03 -15.89
N GLY A 18 19.66 8.50 -14.67
CA GLY A 18 18.55 8.96 -13.85
C GLY A 18 17.16 9.23 -14.41
N ALA A 19 16.66 8.52 -15.40
CA ALA A 19 15.27 8.64 -15.84
C ALA A 19 14.37 7.74 -14.99
N ALA A 20 13.27 8.30 -14.46
CA ALA A 20 12.21 7.54 -13.82
C ALA A 20 11.75 6.39 -14.73
N PRO A 21 11.39 5.22 -14.19
CA PRO A 21 10.80 4.14 -14.98
C PRO A 21 9.65 4.67 -15.84
N PRO A 22 9.44 4.17 -17.05
CA PRO A 22 8.45 4.70 -17.99
C PRO A 22 7.01 4.73 -17.44
N TYR A 23 6.75 4.04 -16.36
CA TYR A 23 5.44 3.98 -15.67
C TYR A 23 5.12 5.24 -14.86
N PHE A 24 6.11 6.08 -14.54
CA PHE A 24 5.95 7.31 -13.78
C PHE A 24 6.09 8.57 -14.63
N SER A 25 6.47 8.43 -15.91
CA SER A 25 6.61 9.56 -16.83
C SER A 25 5.24 10.02 -17.29
N GLY A 26 4.75 11.15 -16.82
CA GLY A 26 3.57 11.76 -17.38
C GLY A 26 2.53 12.36 -16.44
N CYS A 27 2.84 12.50 -15.16
CA CYS A 27 2.02 13.32 -14.24
C CYS A 27 2.40 14.83 -14.26
N GLY A 28 3.35 15.21 -15.10
CA GLY A 28 3.77 16.61 -15.29
C GLY A 28 3.06 17.29 -16.47
N PRO A 29 3.09 18.63 -16.57
CA PRO A 29 2.41 19.42 -17.62
C PRO A 29 3.06 19.35 -19.01
N GLY A 30 3.86 18.34 -19.31
CA GLY A 30 4.58 18.22 -20.58
C GLY A 30 4.79 16.76 -21.02
N GLY A 31 3.91 16.28 -21.87
CA GLY A 31 4.18 15.31 -22.94
C GLY A 31 4.76 13.95 -22.55
N GLY A 32 3.96 13.03 -22.07
CA GLY A 32 4.27 11.61 -21.95
C GLY A 32 3.04 10.87 -21.40
N ARG A 33 2.81 9.62 -21.81
CA ARG A 33 1.67 8.85 -21.32
C ARG A 33 1.71 8.75 -19.79
N PRO A 34 0.63 9.12 -19.07
CA PRO A 34 0.59 9.09 -17.61
C PRO A 34 0.75 7.67 -17.08
N ALA A 35 1.45 7.53 -15.96
CA ALA A 35 1.40 6.30 -15.16
C ALA A 35 0.01 6.20 -14.52
N PRO A 36 -0.83 5.28 -14.97
CA PRO A 36 -2.28 5.45 -14.77
C PRO A 36 -2.74 5.16 -13.36
N LEU A 37 -1.93 4.48 -12.54
CA LEU A 37 -2.34 4.02 -11.20
C LEU A 37 -2.12 5.05 -10.07
N LEU A 38 -1.27 6.06 -10.29
CA LEU A 38 -0.93 7.05 -9.26
C LEU A 38 -1.45 8.44 -9.56
N CYS A 39 -1.87 8.71 -10.83
CA CYS A 39 -2.42 10.00 -11.20
C CYS A 39 -3.91 10.08 -10.84
N SER A 40 -4.30 11.15 -10.15
CA SER A 40 -5.68 11.36 -9.69
C SER A 40 -6.68 11.67 -10.81
N ARG A 41 -6.22 11.91 -12.04
CA ARG A 41 -7.08 12.28 -13.17
C ARG A 41 -6.65 11.54 -14.45
N PRO A 42 -7.45 10.61 -14.95
CA PRO A 42 -7.17 9.97 -16.24
C PRO A 42 -7.24 11.01 -17.36
N ALA A 43 -6.38 10.85 -18.38
CA ALA A 43 -6.56 11.60 -19.62
C ALA A 43 -7.91 11.31 -20.25
N PRO A 44 -8.55 12.26 -20.98
CA PRO A 44 -9.79 12.00 -21.68
C PRO A 44 -9.63 10.80 -22.61
N GLY A 45 -10.50 9.76 -22.46
CA GLY A 45 -10.47 8.54 -23.26
C GLY A 45 -9.55 7.42 -22.78
N ALA A 46 -8.85 7.57 -21.66
CA ALA A 46 -8.18 6.45 -21.00
C ALA A 46 -9.11 5.79 -19.99
N ASP A 47 -9.11 4.45 -19.92
CA ASP A 47 -9.78 3.72 -18.85
C ASP A 47 -9.25 4.21 -17.49
N ALA A 48 -10.17 4.60 -16.63
CA ALA A 48 -9.82 5.17 -15.33
C ALA A 48 -9.23 4.07 -14.42
N PHE A 49 -7.92 4.12 -14.16
CA PHE A 49 -7.30 3.27 -13.15
C PHE A 49 -7.75 3.72 -11.77
N THR A 50 -8.81 3.10 -11.28
CA THR A 50 -9.46 3.45 -10.02
C THR A 50 -8.52 3.37 -8.82
N GLY A 51 -7.50 2.49 -8.88
CA GLY A 51 -6.50 2.32 -7.82
C GLY A 51 -5.73 3.57 -7.44
N GLY A 52 -5.60 4.56 -8.34
CA GLY A 52 -5.01 5.86 -8.03
C GLY A 52 -5.80 6.67 -6.99
N ARG A 53 -7.05 6.32 -6.73
CA ARG A 53 -7.89 6.99 -5.73
C ARG A 53 -7.78 6.40 -4.34
N PHE A 54 -7.13 5.25 -4.19
CA PHE A 54 -7.09 4.48 -2.94
C PHE A 54 -6.68 5.30 -1.71
N GLU A 55 -5.55 5.99 -1.77
CA GLU A 55 -5.04 6.76 -0.63
C GLU A 55 -5.78 8.09 -0.42
N HIS A 56 -6.34 8.68 -1.49
CA HIS A 56 -6.83 10.06 -1.46
C HIS A 56 -8.35 10.20 -1.50
N LEU A 57 -9.09 9.10 -1.69
CA LEU A 57 -10.56 9.17 -1.70
C LEU A 57 -11.05 9.85 -0.41
N ALA A 58 -11.92 10.85 -0.54
CA ALA A 58 -12.47 11.63 0.57
C ALA A 58 -11.38 12.19 1.53
N GLY A 59 -10.22 12.57 0.99
CA GLY A 59 -9.12 13.18 1.75
C GLY A 59 -8.24 12.21 2.54
N GLY A 60 -8.34 10.90 2.30
CA GLY A 60 -7.51 9.88 2.96
C GLY A 60 -8.19 9.21 4.16
N GLY A 61 -7.80 7.96 4.41
CA GLY A 61 -8.31 7.20 5.56
C GLY A 61 -7.61 7.52 6.88
N ASP A 62 -6.45 8.14 6.80
CA ASP A 62 -5.58 8.51 7.93
C ASP A 62 -5.77 9.96 8.39
N ARG A 63 -6.66 10.75 7.74
CA ARG A 63 -6.96 12.11 8.20
C ARG A 63 -7.48 12.10 9.63
N HIS A 64 -7.06 13.10 10.41
CA HIS A 64 -7.27 13.18 11.88
C HIS A 64 -8.67 12.81 12.36
N GLN A 65 -9.72 13.30 11.67
CA GLN A 65 -11.12 13.11 12.10
C GLN A 65 -11.59 11.64 11.99
N VAL A 66 -10.94 10.82 11.18
CA VAL A 66 -11.36 9.44 10.91
C VAL A 66 -10.23 8.41 11.00
N ALA A 67 -9.02 8.84 11.34
CA ALA A 67 -7.85 7.95 11.37
C ALA A 67 -8.04 6.69 12.22
N ASN A 68 -8.85 6.79 13.28
CA ASN A 68 -9.06 5.72 14.24
C ASN A 68 -10.44 5.06 14.15
N ARG A 69 -11.15 5.23 13.03
CA ARG A 69 -12.42 4.52 12.78
C ARG A 69 -12.57 4.22 11.30
N PHE A 70 -13.23 3.14 10.95
CA PHE A 70 -13.61 2.86 9.56
C PHE A 70 -14.82 3.70 9.16
N THR A 71 -14.84 4.12 7.90
CA THR A 71 -15.92 4.89 7.28
C THR A 71 -16.36 4.26 5.97
N ALA A 72 -17.53 4.67 5.45
CA ALA A 72 -18.02 4.16 4.18
C ALA A 72 -17.05 4.46 3.02
N GLU A 73 -16.35 5.60 3.09
CA GLU A 73 -15.34 5.97 2.09
C GLU A 73 -14.14 5.02 2.12
N ASP A 74 -13.77 4.46 3.27
CA ASP A 74 -12.70 3.47 3.35
C ASP A 74 -13.09 2.16 2.66
N LEU A 75 -14.37 1.76 2.79
CA LEU A 75 -14.91 0.59 2.10
C LEU A 75 -14.94 0.78 0.57
N ILE A 76 -15.28 1.99 0.11
CA ILE A 76 -15.21 2.33 -1.31
C ILE A 76 -13.75 2.43 -1.78
N ALA A 77 -12.86 2.99 -0.95
CA ALA A 77 -11.45 3.10 -1.30
C ALA A 77 -10.82 1.72 -1.58
N VAL A 78 -11.10 0.71 -0.76
CA VAL A 78 -10.55 -0.65 -1.01
C VAL A 78 -11.15 -1.30 -2.25
N GLN A 79 -12.37 -0.93 -2.67
CA GLN A 79 -12.96 -1.40 -3.93
C GLN A 79 -12.18 -0.87 -5.14
N THR A 80 -11.54 0.30 -5.03
CA THR A 80 -10.67 0.82 -6.10
C THR A 80 -9.45 -0.07 -6.36
N LEU A 81 -9.11 -0.95 -5.40
CA LEU A 81 -8.09 -2.00 -5.52
C LEU A 81 -8.70 -3.39 -5.79
N SER A 82 -9.86 -3.45 -6.42
CA SER A 82 -10.51 -4.69 -6.88
C SER A 82 -10.84 -5.69 -5.76
N VAL A 83 -11.19 -5.20 -4.57
CA VAL A 83 -11.70 -6.04 -3.48
C VAL A 83 -12.98 -5.44 -2.89
N THR A 84 -13.91 -6.30 -2.43
CA THR A 84 -15.15 -5.89 -1.80
C THR A 84 -15.24 -6.47 -0.40
N VAL A 85 -15.49 -5.61 0.60
CA VAL A 85 -15.78 -6.05 1.96
C VAL A 85 -17.18 -6.66 1.97
N PRO A 86 -17.37 -7.88 2.51
CA PRO A 86 -18.71 -8.48 2.62
C PRO A 86 -19.68 -7.58 3.40
N ALA A 87 -20.92 -7.43 2.93
CA ALA A 87 -21.88 -6.51 3.51
C ALA A 87 -22.10 -6.68 5.04
N PRO A 88 -22.23 -7.90 5.59
CA PRO A 88 -22.33 -8.05 7.06
C PRO A 88 -21.12 -7.51 7.80
N VAL A 89 -19.91 -7.74 7.29
CA VAL A 89 -18.67 -7.22 7.88
C VAL A 89 -18.58 -5.70 7.70
N ALA A 90 -19.01 -5.17 6.57
CA ALA A 90 -19.05 -3.73 6.32
C ALA A 90 -19.97 -3.01 7.34
N LEU A 91 -21.15 -3.56 7.59
CA LEU A 91 -22.07 -3.01 8.60
C LEU A 91 -21.49 -3.10 10.01
N ASP A 92 -20.87 -4.22 10.38
CA ASP A 92 -20.24 -4.39 11.69
C ASP A 92 -19.01 -3.45 11.88
N LEU A 93 -18.27 -3.16 10.80
CA LEU A 93 -17.20 -2.16 10.80
C LEU A 93 -17.72 -0.74 11.03
N LEU A 94 -18.88 -0.40 10.49
CA LEU A 94 -19.43 0.96 10.53
C LEU A 94 -20.27 1.23 11.79
N GLU A 95 -21.02 0.26 12.25
CA GLU A 95 -22.08 0.43 13.25
C GLU A 95 -22.00 -0.58 14.40
N GLY A 96 -21.17 -1.64 14.26
CA GLY A 96 -21.16 -2.76 15.19
C GLY A 96 -19.91 -2.84 16.08
N PRO A 97 -19.82 -3.89 16.89
CA PRO A 97 -18.75 -4.12 17.85
C PRO A 97 -17.39 -4.30 17.20
N LEU A 98 -17.31 -4.84 15.97
CA LEU A 98 -16.04 -4.98 15.24
C LEU A 98 -15.41 -3.60 14.97
N GLY A 99 -16.21 -2.62 14.57
CA GLY A 99 -15.75 -1.24 14.36
C GLY A 99 -15.23 -0.60 15.64
N ALA A 100 -15.91 -0.83 16.77
CA ALA A 100 -15.50 -0.33 18.09
C ALA A 100 -14.15 -0.94 18.52
N GLN A 101 -13.99 -2.26 18.44
CA GLN A 101 -12.75 -2.95 18.78
C GLN A 101 -11.57 -2.48 17.91
N LEU A 102 -11.79 -2.35 16.60
CA LEU A 102 -10.75 -1.86 15.69
C LEU A 102 -10.40 -0.40 15.98
N SER A 103 -11.35 0.41 16.39
CA SER A 103 -11.09 1.81 16.79
C SER A 103 -10.15 1.88 17.99
N GLU A 104 -10.31 1.02 19.00
CA GLU A 104 -9.38 0.95 20.13
C GLU A 104 -7.96 0.55 19.68
N LEU A 105 -7.84 -0.47 18.81
CA LEU A 105 -6.54 -0.89 18.29
C LEU A 105 -5.90 0.22 17.44
N LEU A 106 -6.67 0.87 16.57
CA LEU A 106 -6.17 1.94 15.71
C LEU A 106 -5.61 3.14 16.50
N ARG A 107 -6.18 3.49 17.66
CA ARG A 107 -5.64 4.56 18.54
C ARG A 107 -4.21 4.27 19.00
N ASN A 108 -3.83 3.01 19.08
CA ASN A 108 -2.50 2.56 19.51
C ASN A 108 -1.54 2.31 18.33
N ILE A 109 -1.96 2.57 17.09
CA ILE A 109 -1.12 2.48 15.90
C ILE A 109 -0.80 3.89 15.41
N PRO A 110 0.48 4.28 15.32
CA PRO A 110 0.85 5.65 14.95
C PRO A 110 0.33 6.03 13.56
N THR A 111 -0.03 7.30 13.40
CA THR A 111 -0.34 7.95 12.13
C THR A 111 0.86 8.77 11.66
N GLY A 112 1.09 8.86 10.35
CA GLY A 112 2.14 9.71 9.80
C GLY A 112 3.56 9.17 9.93
N THR A 113 3.78 8.02 10.56
CA THR A 113 5.09 7.39 10.69
C THR A 113 5.34 6.47 9.50
N ASP A 114 6.48 6.65 8.84
CA ASP A 114 6.91 5.74 7.78
C ASP A 114 7.37 4.39 8.37
N LEU A 115 7.10 3.30 7.66
CA LEU A 115 7.51 1.96 8.10
C LEU A 115 9.04 1.86 8.30
N ALA A 116 9.80 2.58 7.49
CA ALA A 116 11.26 2.65 7.62
C ALA A 116 11.70 3.25 8.97
N ASP A 117 10.95 4.21 9.49
CA ASP A 117 11.29 4.93 10.73
C ASP A 117 10.66 4.31 11.99
N ALA A 118 9.60 3.52 11.81
CA ALA A 118 8.88 2.91 12.91
C ALA A 118 9.76 1.94 13.72
N ASP A 119 9.54 1.88 15.03
CA ASP A 119 10.10 0.78 15.83
C ASP A 119 9.51 -0.57 15.39
N VAL A 120 10.31 -1.64 15.48
CA VAL A 120 9.87 -2.98 15.04
C VAL A 120 8.66 -3.47 15.84
N SER A 121 8.56 -3.10 17.12
CA SER A 121 7.44 -3.48 18.00
C SER A 121 6.08 -3.00 17.51
N VAL A 122 6.04 -1.92 16.71
CA VAL A 122 4.80 -1.35 16.17
C VAL A 122 4.12 -2.28 15.15
N VAL A 123 4.91 -3.09 14.45
CA VAL A 123 4.43 -3.98 13.37
C VAL A 123 4.74 -5.46 13.62
N ALA A 124 5.39 -5.79 14.74
CA ALA A 124 5.69 -7.15 15.13
C ALA A 124 4.42 -7.94 15.49
N GLU A 125 4.56 -9.27 15.56
CA GLU A 125 3.51 -10.14 16.08
C GLU A 125 3.12 -9.70 17.49
N GLY A 126 1.81 -9.68 17.77
CA GLY A 126 1.27 -9.21 19.05
C GLY A 126 1.08 -7.68 19.14
N SER A 127 1.62 -6.88 18.21
CA SER A 127 1.37 -5.44 18.17
C SER A 127 -0.11 -5.12 17.92
N PRO A 128 -0.59 -3.90 18.28
CA PRO A 128 -1.94 -3.45 17.93
C PRO A 128 -2.24 -3.55 16.42
N ALA A 129 -1.24 -3.29 15.55
CA ALA A 129 -1.38 -3.44 14.11
C ALA A 129 -1.62 -4.91 13.71
N TYR A 130 -0.85 -5.83 14.28
CA TYR A 130 -1.01 -7.26 14.02
C TYR A 130 -2.33 -7.80 14.58
N GLN A 131 -2.74 -7.34 15.76
CA GLN A 131 -4.04 -7.70 16.36
C GLN A 131 -5.20 -7.20 15.48
N ALA A 132 -5.15 -5.95 15.00
CA ALA A 132 -6.17 -5.39 14.10
C ALA A 132 -6.25 -6.18 12.78
N TRP A 133 -5.10 -6.56 12.21
CA TRP A 133 -5.05 -7.39 11.01
C TRP A 133 -5.63 -8.78 11.25
N THR A 134 -5.30 -9.41 12.37
CA THR A 134 -5.82 -10.74 12.73
C THR A 134 -7.32 -10.71 12.96
N LEU A 135 -7.82 -9.68 13.66
CA LEU A 135 -9.24 -9.49 13.89
C LEU A 135 -10.02 -9.34 12.57
N LEU A 136 -9.52 -8.52 11.65
CA LEU A 136 -10.12 -8.35 10.32
C LEU A 136 -10.02 -9.64 9.48
N LYS A 137 -8.84 -10.24 9.40
CA LYS A 137 -8.57 -11.43 8.59
C LYS A 137 -9.48 -12.60 8.94
N ASN A 138 -9.86 -12.72 10.21
CA ASN A 138 -10.69 -13.80 10.72
C ASN A 138 -12.20 -13.56 10.49
N GLN A 139 -12.60 -12.40 9.96
CA GLN A 139 -13.98 -12.17 9.58
C GLN A 139 -14.37 -13.01 8.36
N HIS A 140 -15.62 -13.42 8.30
CA HIS A 140 -16.13 -14.25 7.22
C HIS A 140 -15.86 -13.62 5.85
N ARG A 141 -15.16 -14.34 4.96
CA ARG A 141 -14.80 -13.94 3.58
C ARG A 141 -13.93 -12.68 3.46
N VAL A 142 -13.29 -12.21 4.52
CA VAL A 142 -12.36 -11.08 4.46
C VAL A 142 -10.95 -11.52 4.05
N GLY A 143 -10.35 -12.45 4.74
CA GLY A 143 -9.01 -12.95 4.43
C GLY A 143 -7.91 -11.88 4.53
N PHE A 144 -6.67 -12.28 4.22
CA PHE A 144 -5.50 -11.43 4.41
C PHE A 144 -5.42 -10.22 3.46
N VAL A 145 -5.96 -10.36 2.23
CA VAL A 145 -5.90 -9.28 1.21
C VAL A 145 -6.79 -8.11 1.60
N ILE A 146 -8.06 -8.39 1.95
CA ILE A 146 -9.01 -7.34 2.34
C ILE A 146 -8.56 -6.69 3.65
N ALA A 147 -8.16 -7.50 4.64
CA ALA A 147 -7.66 -7.01 5.93
C ALA A 147 -6.44 -6.09 5.74
N GLY A 148 -5.47 -6.50 4.92
CA GLY A 148 -4.30 -5.70 4.60
C GLY A 148 -4.65 -4.38 3.92
N LYS A 149 -5.54 -4.38 2.92
CA LYS A 149 -5.97 -3.16 2.22
C LYS A 149 -6.74 -2.20 3.13
N LEU A 150 -7.59 -2.71 4.02
CA LEU A 150 -8.29 -1.89 5.02
C LEU A 150 -7.31 -1.18 5.97
N LEU A 151 -6.30 -1.89 6.46
CA LEU A 151 -5.29 -1.31 7.35
C LEU A 151 -4.34 -0.37 6.63
N ALA A 152 -3.89 -0.72 5.41
CA ALA A 152 -3.10 0.17 4.57
C ALA A 152 -3.83 1.49 4.28
N ARG A 153 -5.16 1.45 4.13
CA ARG A 153 -5.98 2.66 3.98
C ARG A 153 -5.95 3.55 5.24
N LYS A 154 -5.90 2.95 6.45
CA LYS A 154 -5.86 3.67 7.74
C LYS A 154 -4.45 4.11 8.15
N ARG A 155 -3.41 3.44 7.66
CA ARG A 155 -2.00 3.72 7.99
C ARG A 155 -1.14 3.57 6.73
N PRO A 156 -1.34 4.43 5.71
CA PRO A 156 -0.73 4.26 4.38
C PRO A 156 0.80 4.35 4.39
N ARG A 157 1.38 5.04 5.37
CA ARG A 157 2.84 5.16 5.53
C ARG A 157 3.46 4.01 6.30
N LEU A 158 2.67 3.32 7.13
CA LEU A 158 3.14 2.30 8.06
C LEU A 158 2.82 0.87 7.61
N LEU A 159 1.63 0.65 7.06
CA LEU A 159 1.14 -0.68 6.71
C LEU A 159 1.00 -0.83 5.19
N PRO A 160 1.80 -1.71 4.58
CA PRO A 160 1.79 -1.88 3.13
C PRO A 160 0.55 -2.64 2.65
N VAL A 161 0.15 -2.39 1.42
CA VAL A 161 -0.73 -3.30 0.70
C VAL A 161 0.02 -4.63 0.49
N TYR A 162 -0.61 -5.74 0.87
CA TYR A 162 -0.06 -7.07 0.72
C TYR A 162 -1.08 -7.98 0.07
N ASP A 163 -1.08 -8.01 -1.24
CA ASP A 163 -1.98 -8.83 -2.05
C ASP A 163 -1.27 -10.00 -2.75
N ARG A 164 -1.99 -10.67 -3.63
CA ARG A 164 -1.46 -11.84 -4.35
C ARG A 164 -0.28 -11.48 -5.25
N VAL A 165 -0.28 -10.27 -5.86
CA VAL A 165 0.78 -9.80 -6.75
C VAL A 165 2.04 -9.53 -5.93
N VAL A 166 1.91 -8.79 -4.83
CA VAL A 166 3.03 -8.51 -3.93
C VAL A 166 3.60 -9.81 -3.35
N ARG A 167 2.75 -10.75 -2.93
CA ARG A 167 3.20 -12.07 -2.46
C ARG A 167 3.95 -12.86 -3.51
N CYS A 168 3.50 -12.81 -4.76
CA CYS A 168 4.16 -13.47 -5.88
C CYS A 168 5.54 -12.87 -6.11
N ALA A 169 5.61 -11.56 -6.23
CA ALA A 169 6.85 -10.84 -6.53
C ALA A 169 7.93 -10.96 -5.45
N LEU A 170 7.51 -10.98 -4.18
CA LEU A 170 8.43 -10.99 -3.03
C LEU A 170 8.65 -12.38 -2.41
N GLY A 171 8.07 -13.45 -2.99
CA GLY A 171 8.33 -14.83 -2.53
C GLY A 171 7.69 -15.19 -1.19
N ARG A 172 6.61 -14.53 -0.80
CA ARG A 172 5.80 -14.82 0.41
C ARG A 172 6.57 -14.74 1.75
N PRO A 173 7.34 -13.68 2.00
CA PRO A 173 8.01 -13.57 3.29
C PRO A 173 6.99 -13.49 4.44
N LEU A 174 7.29 -14.19 5.53
CA LEU A 174 6.54 -14.09 6.77
C LEU A 174 7.55 -13.94 7.93
N PRO A 175 7.35 -12.97 8.82
CA PRO A 175 6.30 -11.93 8.87
C PRO A 175 6.59 -10.78 7.91
N PHE A 176 5.64 -10.50 7.00
CA PHE A 176 5.87 -9.58 5.88
C PHE A 176 6.24 -8.14 6.30
N TRP A 177 5.56 -7.59 7.28
CA TRP A 177 5.78 -6.19 7.68
C TRP A 177 7.18 -5.95 8.26
N THR A 178 7.65 -6.86 9.13
CA THR A 178 8.99 -6.76 9.72
C THR A 178 10.09 -6.99 8.69
N GLU A 179 9.88 -7.92 7.76
CA GLU A 179 10.82 -8.17 6.66
C GLU A 179 10.92 -6.97 5.72
N LEU A 180 9.77 -6.37 5.34
CA LEU A 180 9.76 -5.16 4.52
C LEU A 180 10.40 -3.98 5.25
N ARG A 181 10.11 -3.80 6.55
CA ARG A 181 10.76 -2.78 7.36
C ARG A 181 12.27 -2.95 7.37
N THR A 182 12.77 -4.17 7.57
CA THR A 182 14.21 -4.47 7.53
C THR A 182 14.81 -4.07 6.19
N ALA A 183 14.19 -4.48 5.08
CA ALA A 183 14.65 -4.13 3.74
C ALA A 183 14.65 -2.60 3.47
N LEU A 184 13.66 -1.88 3.99
CA LEU A 184 13.60 -0.42 3.86
C LEU A 184 14.70 0.31 4.65
N ARG A 185 15.27 -0.32 5.67
CA ARG A 185 16.32 0.26 6.54
C ARG A 185 17.75 -0.16 6.16
N GLU A 186 17.89 -1.22 5.39
CA GLU A 186 19.20 -1.68 4.94
C GLU A 186 19.97 -0.60 4.17
N ASN A 187 21.30 -0.59 4.31
CA ASN A 187 22.20 0.34 3.63
C ASN A 187 21.75 1.82 3.81
N ASP A 188 21.59 2.23 5.05
CA ASP A 188 21.15 3.59 5.43
C ASP A 188 19.83 4.02 4.79
N GLY A 189 18.91 3.07 4.64
CA GLY A 189 17.59 3.35 4.07
C GLY A 189 17.57 3.50 2.55
N ALA A 190 18.56 2.96 1.85
CA ALA A 190 18.71 3.14 0.40
C ALA A 190 17.43 2.81 -0.39
N LEU A 191 16.72 1.73 -0.03
CA LEU A 191 15.45 1.39 -0.68
C LEU A 191 14.37 2.44 -0.40
N HIS A 192 14.25 2.89 0.85
CA HIS A 192 13.28 3.92 1.23
C HIS A 192 13.54 5.22 0.47
N HIS A 193 14.77 5.70 0.47
CA HIS A 193 15.16 6.92 -0.26
C HIS A 193 14.88 6.79 -1.76
N ARG A 194 15.23 5.65 -2.37
CA ARG A 194 14.92 5.41 -3.79
C ARG A 194 13.41 5.47 -4.12
N LEU A 195 12.54 4.97 -3.23
CA LEU A 195 11.10 5.08 -3.41
C LEU A 195 10.62 6.55 -3.33
N LEU A 196 11.20 7.34 -2.43
CA LEU A 196 10.93 8.78 -2.34
C LEU A 196 11.41 9.53 -3.59
N ASP A 197 12.58 9.21 -4.11
CA ASP A 197 13.13 9.78 -5.36
C ASP A 197 12.24 9.43 -6.56
N LEU A 198 11.77 8.19 -6.65
CA LEU A 198 10.81 7.77 -7.68
C LEU A 198 9.51 8.57 -7.59
N ARG A 199 8.99 8.77 -6.38
CA ARG A 199 7.81 9.63 -6.16
C ARG A 199 8.04 11.04 -6.69
N GLN A 200 9.17 11.65 -6.33
CA GLN A 200 9.53 13.01 -6.74
C GLN A 200 9.72 13.10 -8.25
N SER A 201 10.48 12.17 -8.84
CA SER A 201 10.74 12.11 -10.29
C SER A 201 9.47 11.92 -11.12
N ALA A 202 8.47 11.25 -10.55
CA ALA A 202 7.16 11.05 -11.15
C ALA A 202 6.22 12.26 -10.97
N GLY A 203 6.62 13.32 -10.27
CA GLY A 203 5.79 14.48 -9.96
C GLY A 203 4.61 14.14 -9.03
N LEU A 204 4.70 13.07 -8.25
CA LEU A 204 3.62 12.65 -7.36
C LEU A 204 3.60 13.50 -6.08
N PRO A 205 2.41 13.78 -5.50
CA PRO A 205 2.29 14.50 -4.25
C PRO A 205 3.03 13.80 -3.10
N GLN A 206 3.56 14.59 -2.16
CA GLN A 206 4.21 14.06 -0.95
C GLN A 206 3.26 13.24 -0.05
N THR A 207 1.96 13.39 -0.25
CA THR A 207 0.93 12.59 0.41
C THR A 207 0.89 11.13 -0.06
N VAL A 208 1.45 10.81 -1.24
CA VAL A 208 1.63 9.41 -1.69
C VAL A 208 2.76 8.79 -0.88
N SER A 209 2.47 7.71 -0.16
CA SER A 209 3.45 7.04 0.70
C SER A 209 4.54 6.30 -0.11
N ALA A 210 5.73 6.12 0.47
CA ALA A 210 6.77 5.28 -0.11
C ALA A 210 6.27 3.84 -0.32
N LEU A 211 5.45 3.34 0.60
CA LEU A 211 4.84 2.01 0.49
C LEU A 211 3.89 1.91 -0.71
N ARG A 212 3.15 2.98 -1.01
CA ARG A 212 2.29 3.01 -2.20
C ARG A 212 3.10 3.03 -3.49
N VAL A 213 4.21 3.75 -3.52
CA VAL A 213 5.14 3.73 -4.66
C VAL A 213 5.70 2.31 -4.86
N ALA A 214 6.10 1.64 -3.78
CA ALA A 214 6.58 0.26 -3.81
C ALA A 214 5.52 -0.70 -4.36
N ASP A 215 4.28 -0.65 -3.82
CA ASP A 215 3.14 -1.47 -4.24
C ASP A 215 2.87 -1.33 -5.74
N VAL A 216 2.73 -0.11 -6.22
CA VAL A 216 2.48 0.16 -7.65
C VAL A 216 3.63 -0.29 -8.53
N THR A 217 4.88 -0.07 -8.10
CA THR A 217 6.07 -0.51 -8.85
C THR A 217 6.11 -2.03 -8.99
N VAL A 218 5.83 -2.75 -7.90
CA VAL A 218 5.74 -4.22 -7.90
C VAL A 218 4.60 -4.68 -8.80
N TRP A 219 3.43 -4.06 -8.68
CA TRP A 219 2.24 -4.43 -9.45
C TRP A 219 2.43 -4.22 -10.96
N MET A 220 3.05 -3.10 -11.36
CA MET A 220 3.34 -2.80 -12.77
C MET A 220 4.47 -3.66 -13.36
N ALA A 221 5.40 -4.10 -12.54
CA ALA A 221 6.49 -4.99 -12.95
C ALA A 221 6.10 -6.47 -12.96
N HIS A 222 4.93 -6.82 -12.39
CA HIS A 222 4.46 -8.21 -12.34
C HIS A 222 4.13 -8.71 -13.75
N PRO A 223 4.52 -9.94 -14.12
CA PRO A 223 4.20 -10.53 -15.41
C PRO A 223 2.69 -10.60 -15.67
N ALA A 224 2.33 -10.60 -16.96
CA ALA A 224 0.94 -10.62 -17.44
C ALA A 224 0.10 -11.79 -16.87
N PRO A 225 -1.25 -11.73 -16.96
CA PRO A 225 -2.14 -12.81 -16.53
C PRO A 225 -1.71 -14.18 -17.08
N GLY A 226 -1.65 -15.19 -16.19
CA GLY A 226 -1.18 -16.54 -16.53
C GLY A 226 0.20 -16.88 -15.96
N HIS A 227 0.94 -15.92 -15.42
CA HIS A 227 2.17 -16.20 -14.67
C HIS A 227 1.85 -17.04 -13.42
N ARG A 228 2.56 -18.17 -13.26
CA ARG A 228 2.49 -18.98 -12.04
C ARG A 228 3.48 -18.45 -11.02
N CYS A 229 2.96 -17.99 -9.91
CA CYS A 229 3.78 -17.58 -8.78
C CYS A 229 4.47 -18.80 -8.14
N PRO A 230 5.73 -18.70 -7.74
CA PRO A 230 6.44 -19.76 -7.04
C PRO A 230 5.83 -20.08 -5.67
#